data_42648d9381b3e268e77dd3d6d1442630
#
_entry.id   42648d9381b3e268e77dd3d6d1442630
#
_cell.length_a   1.000
_cell.length_b   1.000
_cell.length_c   1.000
_cell.angle_alpha   90.00
_cell.angle_beta   90.00
_cell.angle_gamma   90.00
#
_symmetry.space_group_name_H-M   'P 1'
#
loop_
_entity.id
_entity.type
_entity.pdbx_description
1 polymer ?
#
loop_
_entity_poly.entity_id
_entity_poly.type
_entity_poly.pdbx_seq_one_letter_code
_entity_poly.pdbx_strand_id
1 'polypeptide(L)'
;YSSIRYCYYNKLKERKQKRACIPEDYETWERIELRLKGQKVNEWITQATKMLKCFKLPTIETNSQLKGTTKLILISIIEQPERINNLSSKRTRAKYRKLIKKYNGFNTDLQELALDELNKRIPELNKELLDFDSRLITQLFSID
;
A
#
# COMPACT_ATOMS: atom_id res chain seq x y z
N TYR A 1 3.01 -17.93 14.48
CA TYR A 1 3.49 -16.76 13.70
C TYR A 1 3.24 -17.03 12.22
N SER A 2 2.57 -16.10 11.52
CA SER A 2 2.30 -16.23 10.08
C SER A 2 3.60 -16.19 9.28
N SER A 3 3.74 -17.11 8.31
CA SER A 3 4.86 -17.12 7.36
C SER A 3 4.78 -16.03 6.29
N ILE A 4 3.62 -15.37 6.16
CA ILE A 4 3.37 -14.27 5.23
C ILE A 4 2.79 -13.10 6.03
N ARG A 5 3.36 -11.91 5.87
CA ARG A 5 2.85 -10.67 6.45
C ARG A 5 2.87 -9.55 5.43
N TYR A 6 1.74 -8.90 5.26
CA TYR A 6 1.60 -7.64 4.54
C TYR A 6 1.60 -6.49 5.54
N CYS A 7 2.43 -5.48 5.33
CA CYS A 7 2.53 -4.31 6.18
C CYS A 7 2.34 -3.06 5.33
N TYR A 8 1.47 -2.16 5.78
CA TYR A 8 1.31 -0.82 5.24
C TYR A 8 1.47 0.19 6.37
N TYR A 9 2.32 1.18 6.19
CA TYR A 9 2.56 2.18 7.23
C TYR A 9 3.18 3.48 6.69
N ASN A 10 2.97 4.56 7.43
CA ASN A 10 3.57 5.85 7.14
C ASN A 10 5.06 5.84 7.55
N LYS A 11 5.94 5.75 6.55
CA LYS A 11 7.39 5.67 6.73
C LYS A 11 7.96 6.99 7.24
N LEU A 12 7.40 8.13 6.82
CA LEU A 12 7.81 9.45 7.29
C LEU A 12 7.59 9.57 8.81
N LYS A 13 6.42 9.15 9.30
CA LYS A 13 6.09 9.15 10.74
C LYS A 13 7.04 8.23 11.52
N GLU A 14 7.32 7.04 11.02
CA GLU A 14 8.26 6.10 11.63
C GLU A 14 9.66 6.71 11.74
N ARG A 15 10.17 7.34 10.67
CA ARG A 15 11.49 7.99 10.67
C ARG A 15 11.57 9.15 11.64
N LYS A 16 10.53 10.00 11.68
CA LYS A 16 10.42 11.10 12.66
C LYS A 16 10.48 10.58 14.10
N GLN A 17 9.74 9.52 14.42
CA GLN A 17 9.75 8.91 15.76
C GLN A 17 11.12 8.33 16.14
N LYS A 18 11.84 7.74 15.18
CA LYS A 18 13.17 7.17 15.38
C LYS A 18 14.29 8.20 15.29
N ARG A 19 13.99 9.49 15.07
CA ARG A 19 14.99 10.57 14.85
C ARG A 19 15.99 10.20 13.76
N ALA A 20 15.57 9.45 12.75
CA ALA A 20 16.40 9.02 11.64
C ALA A 20 16.38 10.07 10.54
N CYS A 21 17.46 10.11 9.73
CA CYS A 21 17.58 11.02 8.60
C CYS A 21 16.37 10.85 7.64
N ILE A 22 15.78 11.97 7.22
CA ILE A 22 14.68 12.05 6.26
C ILE A 22 15.21 12.87 5.10
N PRO A 23 15.09 12.38 3.84
CA PRO A 23 15.42 13.20 2.67
C PRO A 23 14.52 14.45 2.64
N GLU A 24 15.09 15.59 2.27
CA GLU A 24 14.42 16.91 2.35
C GLU A 24 13.18 17.02 1.47
N ASP A 25 13.10 16.23 0.39
CA ASP A 25 12.04 16.31 -0.62
C ASP A 25 10.77 15.50 -0.28
N TYR A 26 10.71 14.84 0.88
CA TYR A 26 9.57 13.98 1.22
C TYR A 26 8.54 14.70 2.11
N GLU A 27 7.46 15.19 1.50
CA GLU A 27 6.26 15.65 2.23
C GLU A 27 5.43 14.47 2.73
N THR A 28 5.37 13.39 1.95
CA THR A 28 4.67 12.15 2.28
C THR A 28 5.54 10.94 1.96
N TRP A 29 5.51 9.91 2.78
CA TRP A 29 6.24 8.67 2.55
C TRP A 29 5.48 7.49 3.13
N GLU A 30 4.68 6.86 2.28
CA GLU A 30 3.97 5.64 2.61
C GLU A 30 4.77 4.42 2.13
N ARG A 31 4.68 3.32 2.86
CA ARG A 31 5.41 2.10 2.55
C ARG A 31 4.53 0.87 2.63
N ILE A 32 4.66 0.02 1.62
CA ILE A 32 4.08 -1.33 1.60
C ILE A 32 5.23 -2.33 1.65
N GLU A 33 5.15 -3.30 2.56
CA GLU A 33 6.15 -4.34 2.72
C GLU A 33 5.49 -5.72 2.67
N LEU A 34 6.13 -6.64 1.96
CA LEU A 34 5.86 -8.05 2.01
C LEU A 34 6.98 -8.73 2.81
N ARG A 35 6.62 -9.42 3.88
CA ARG A 35 7.56 -10.20 4.69
C ARG A 35 7.21 -11.68 4.57
N LEU A 36 8.17 -12.46 4.08
CA LEU A 36 8.06 -13.90 3.88
C LEU A 36 9.05 -14.64 4.76
N LYS A 37 8.68 -15.85 5.20
CA LYS A 37 9.53 -16.72 6.02
C LYS A 37 9.48 -18.17 5.51
N GLY A 38 10.61 -18.86 5.64
CA GLY A 38 10.75 -20.26 5.28
C GLY A 38 10.45 -20.49 3.79
N GLN A 39 9.80 -21.57 3.47
CA GLN A 39 9.48 -21.97 2.10
C GLN A 39 8.64 -20.92 1.32
N LYS A 40 7.96 -19.98 2.03
CA LYS A 40 7.19 -18.93 1.39
C LYS A 40 8.04 -17.89 0.67
N VAL A 41 9.33 -17.84 0.93
CA VAL A 41 10.27 -17.00 0.18
C VAL A 41 10.29 -17.40 -1.30
N ASN A 42 10.21 -18.68 -1.62
CA ASN A 42 10.19 -19.15 -3.01
C ASN A 42 8.92 -18.75 -3.79
N GLU A 43 7.87 -18.34 -3.08
CA GLU A 43 6.62 -17.84 -3.66
C GLU A 43 6.57 -16.32 -3.77
N TRP A 44 7.70 -15.62 -3.60
CA TRP A 44 7.73 -14.17 -3.41
C TRP A 44 7.02 -13.39 -4.54
N ILE A 45 7.19 -13.78 -5.80
CA ILE A 45 6.52 -13.15 -6.96
C ILE A 45 5.00 -13.25 -6.83
N THR A 46 4.52 -14.47 -6.53
CA THR A 46 3.08 -14.74 -6.37
C THR A 46 2.50 -13.93 -5.21
N GLN A 47 3.20 -13.86 -4.09
CA GLN A 47 2.74 -13.13 -2.90
C GLN A 47 2.81 -11.61 -3.09
N ALA A 48 3.85 -11.10 -3.77
CA ALA A 48 3.94 -9.68 -4.13
C ALA A 48 2.82 -9.27 -5.09
N THR A 49 2.56 -10.07 -6.12
CA THR A 49 1.45 -9.86 -7.06
C THR A 49 0.10 -9.85 -6.35
N LYS A 50 -0.15 -10.79 -5.42
CA LYS A 50 -1.38 -10.82 -4.61
C LYS A 50 -1.50 -9.57 -3.75
N MET A 51 -0.44 -9.15 -3.10
CA MET A 51 -0.41 -7.95 -2.28
C MET A 51 -0.78 -6.70 -3.10
N LEU A 52 -0.14 -6.52 -4.26
CA LEU A 52 -0.41 -5.37 -5.12
C LEU A 52 -1.85 -5.40 -5.68
N LYS A 53 -2.38 -6.57 -6.04
CA LYS A 53 -3.77 -6.73 -6.49
C LYS A 53 -4.81 -6.38 -5.41
N CYS A 54 -4.45 -6.42 -4.14
CA CYS A 54 -5.32 -5.94 -3.06
C CYS A 54 -5.27 -4.42 -2.86
N PHE A 55 -4.30 -3.73 -3.47
CA PHE A 55 -4.11 -2.30 -3.30
C PHE A 55 -5.02 -1.53 -4.25
N LYS A 56 -6.11 -1.01 -3.72
CA LYS A 56 -7.11 -0.24 -4.46
C LYS A 56 -7.36 1.08 -3.76
N LEU A 57 -7.21 2.18 -4.48
CA LEU A 57 -7.56 3.50 -3.96
C LEU A 57 -9.07 3.71 -4.06
N PRO A 58 -9.75 4.02 -2.95
CA PRO A 58 -11.17 4.35 -3.00
C PRO A 58 -11.39 5.61 -3.83
N THR A 59 -12.39 5.58 -4.69
CA THR A 59 -12.83 6.72 -5.50
C THR A 59 -14.34 6.73 -5.58
N ILE A 60 -14.90 7.75 -6.22
CA ILE A 60 -16.33 7.78 -6.55
C ILE A 60 -16.49 7.30 -7.97
N GLU A 61 -17.41 6.37 -8.20
CA GLU A 61 -17.76 5.92 -9.54
C GLU A 61 -18.06 7.10 -10.47
N THR A 62 -17.43 7.11 -11.64
CA THR A 62 -17.52 8.21 -12.61
C THR A 62 -18.98 8.46 -13.05
N ASN A 63 -19.78 7.39 -13.14
CA ASN A 63 -21.20 7.43 -13.52
C ASN A 63 -22.14 7.68 -12.34
N SER A 64 -21.62 8.05 -11.16
CA SER A 64 -22.47 8.33 -10.02
C SER A 64 -23.43 9.49 -10.31
N GLN A 65 -24.70 9.33 -9.98
CA GLN A 65 -25.72 10.39 -10.08
C GLN A 65 -25.51 11.52 -9.03
N LEU A 66 -24.40 11.46 -8.29
CA LEU A 66 -24.05 12.45 -7.29
C LEU A 66 -23.65 13.77 -7.95
N LYS A 67 -24.30 14.86 -7.57
CA LYS A 67 -24.06 16.20 -8.10
C LYS A 67 -23.79 17.20 -6.96
N GLY A 68 -23.17 18.32 -7.34
CA GLY A 68 -23.00 19.48 -6.46
C GLY A 68 -22.20 19.19 -5.17
N THR A 69 -22.59 19.88 -4.12
CA THR A 69 -21.90 19.86 -2.80
C THR A 69 -21.76 18.45 -2.20
N THR A 70 -22.75 17.58 -2.40
CA THR A 70 -22.70 16.21 -1.88
C THR A 70 -21.52 15.43 -2.49
N LYS A 71 -21.29 15.57 -3.80
CA LYS A 71 -20.17 14.93 -4.49
C LYS A 71 -18.84 15.47 -3.97
N LEU A 72 -18.71 16.79 -3.84
CA LEU A 72 -17.47 17.43 -3.33
C LEU A 72 -17.13 16.97 -1.91
N ILE A 73 -18.12 16.91 -1.02
CA ILE A 73 -17.92 16.42 0.35
C ILE A 73 -17.48 14.95 0.34
N LEU A 74 -18.09 14.10 -0.49
CA LEU A 74 -17.69 12.69 -0.59
C LEU A 74 -16.27 12.53 -1.10
N ILE A 75 -15.86 13.25 -2.14
CA ILE A 75 -14.49 13.26 -2.64
C ILE A 75 -13.54 13.65 -1.51
N SER A 76 -13.83 14.76 -0.84
CA SER A 76 -13.00 15.25 0.28
C SER A 76 -12.85 14.23 1.43
N ILE A 77 -13.90 13.44 1.73
CA ILE A 77 -13.85 12.39 2.76
C ILE A 77 -13.07 11.17 2.25
N ILE A 78 -13.15 10.84 0.97
CA ILE A 78 -12.39 9.72 0.39
C ILE A 78 -10.89 10.03 0.39
N GLU A 79 -10.52 11.25 0.03
CA GLU A 79 -9.13 11.71 0.05
C GLU A 79 -8.56 11.78 1.48
N GLN A 80 -9.38 12.22 2.44
CA GLN A 80 -8.99 12.35 3.84
C GLN A 80 -10.13 11.85 4.75
N PRO A 81 -10.14 10.54 5.11
CA PRO A 81 -11.25 9.90 5.84
C PRO A 81 -11.59 10.55 7.19
N GLU A 82 -10.63 11.18 7.85
CA GLU A 82 -10.82 11.91 9.11
C GLU A 82 -11.75 13.12 8.97
N ARG A 83 -11.88 13.70 7.77
CA ARG A 83 -12.80 14.84 7.51
C ARG A 83 -14.26 14.52 7.79
N ILE A 84 -14.64 13.24 7.82
CA ILE A 84 -15.99 12.83 8.21
C ILE A 84 -16.33 13.29 9.64
N ASN A 85 -15.34 13.43 10.50
CA ASN A 85 -15.52 13.86 11.88
C ASN A 85 -15.87 15.35 11.99
N ASN A 86 -15.52 16.15 10.97
CA ASN A 86 -15.83 17.59 10.89
C ASN A 86 -17.29 17.86 10.51
N LEU A 87 -18.04 16.82 10.11
CA LEU A 87 -19.46 16.98 9.83
C LEU A 87 -20.28 17.16 11.13
N SER A 88 -21.19 18.12 11.11
CA SER A 88 -21.87 18.67 12.28
C SER A 88 -22.63 17.67 13.14
N SER A 89 -23.20 16.60 12.57
CA SER A 89 -24.05 15.68 13.34
C SER A 89 -23.76 14.20 13.08
N LYS A 90 -24.08 13.34 14.06
CA LYS A 90 -24.05 11.89 13.91
C LYS A 90 -24.88 11.41 12.71
N ARG A 91 -26.07 12.03 12.49
CA ARG A 91 -26.97 11.70 11.38
C ARG A 91 -26.33 12.03 10.04
N THR A 92 -25.69 13.19 9.91
CA THR A 92 -24.97 13.59 8.69
C THR A 92 -23.81 12.65 8.42
N ARG A 93 -22.99 12.32 9.43
CA ARG A 93 -21.90 11.35 9.30
C ARG A 93 -22.40 9.98 8.85
N ALA A 94 -23.50 9.49 9.43
CA ALA A 94 -24.10 8.21 9.02
C ALA A 94 -24.62 8.24 7.58
N LYS A 95 -25.24 9.36 7.13
CA LYS A 95 -25.64 9.57 5.75
C LYS A 95 -24.44 9.45 4.80
N TYR A 96 -23.33 10.16 5.07
CA TYR A 96 -22.15 10.12 4.20
C TYR A 96 -21.47 8.76 4.20
N ARG A 97 -21.40 8.04 5.33
CA ARG A 97 -20.92 6.64 5.34
C ARG A 97 -21.74 5.72 4.44
N LYS A 98 -23.06 5.87 4.42
CA LYS A 98 -23.95 5.11 3.52
C LYS A 98 -23.72 5.48 2.06
N LEU A 99 -23.54 6.77 1.77
CA LEU A 99 -23.26 7.24 0.40
C LEU A 99 -21.90 6.74 -0.10
N ILE A 100 -20.86 6.77 0.74
CA ILE A 100 -19.56 6.19 0.40
C ILE A 100 -19.73 4.71 0.03
N LYS A 101 -20.39 3.91 0.86
CA LYS A 101 -20.61 2.49 0.56
C LYS A 101 -21.40 2.27 -0.74
N LYS A 102 -22.35 3.16 -1.06
CA LYS A 102 -23.20 3.03 -2.25
C LYS A 102 -22.47 3.40 -3.54
N TYR A 103 -21.60 4.42 -3.49
CA TYR A 103 -20.93 4.98 -4.68
C TYR A 103 -19.41 4.77 -4.67
N ASN A 104 -18.96 3.84 -3.84
CA ASN A 104 -17.54 3.51 -3.74
C ASN A 104 -17.10 2.75 -5.00
N GLY A 105 -16.28 3.40 -5.78
CA GLY A 105 -15.49 2.78 -6.84
C GLY A 105 -14.05 2.59 -6.39
N PHE A 106 -13.24 2.00 -7.25
CA PHE A 106 -11.81 1.87 -7.02
C PHE A 106 -11.05 2.36 -8.24
N ASN A 107 -10.04 3.18 -8.00
CA ASN A 107 -9.04 3.49 -9.00
C ASN A 107 -7.95 2.42 -8.94
N THR A 108 -7.66 1.79 -10.08
CA THR A 108 -6.66 0.74 -10.24
C THR A 108 -5.38 1.21 -10.93
N ASP A 109 -5.31 2.47 -11.38
CA ASP A 109 -4.17 2.97 -12.16
C ASP A 109 -2.85 2.78 -11.39
N LEU A 110 -2.81 3.12 -10.11
CA LEU A 110 -1.63 2.92 -9.27
C LEU A 110 -1.31 1.43 -9.08
N GLN A 111 -2.34 0.58 -8.98
CA GLN A 111 -2.17 -0.88 -8.90
C GLN A 111 -1.53 -1.42 -10.18
N GLU A 112 -2.00 -0.98 -11.33
CA GLU A 112 -1.50 -1.40 -12.64
C GLU A 112 -0.06 -0.95 -12.85
N LEU A 113 0.25 0.32 -12.53
CA LEU A 113 1.62 0.84 -12.54
C LEU A 113 2.57 0.05 -11.62
N ALA A 114 2.12 -0.28 -10.41
CA ALA A 114 2.92 -1.04 -9.46
C ALA A 114 3.15 -2.49 -9.90
N LEU A 115 2.17 -3.11 -10.54
CA LEU A 115 2.30 -4.46 -11.12
C LEU A 115 3.23 -4.46 -12.32
N ASP A 116 3.14 -3.46 -13.19
CA ASP A 116 4.03 -3.31 -14.33
C ASP A 116 5.48 -3.10 -13.89
N GLU A 117 5.71 -2.23 -12.92
CA GLU A 117 7.03 -2.01 -12.34
C GLU A 117 7.60 -3.27 -11.65
N LEU A 118 6.77 -4.01 -10.90
CA LEU A 118 7.17 -5.30 -10.35
C LEU A 118 7.63 -6.25 -11.45
N ASN A 119 6.85 -6.40 -12.51
CA ASN A 119 7.16 -7.31 -13.61
C ASN A 119 8.48 -6.96 -14.31
N LYS A 120 8.76 -5.67 -14.49
CA LYS A 120 10.03 -5.19 -15.06
C LYS A 120 11.24 -5.53 -14.18
N ARG A 121 11.06 -5.51 -12.87
CA ARG A 121 12.16 -5.72 -11.90
C ARG A 121 12.35 -7.16 -11.44
N ILE A 122 11.44 -8.08 -11.76
CA ILE A 122 11.56 -9.50 -11.39
C ILE A 122 12.93 -10.11 -11.77
N PRO A 123 13.48 -9.90 -12.99
CA PRO A 123 14.78 -10.49 -13.35
C PRO A 123 15.92 -9.98 -12.48
N GLU A 124 15.95 -8.69 -12.17
CA GLU A 124 16.94 -8.05 -11.28
C GLU A 124 16.86 -8.60 -9.86
N LEU A 125 15.64 -8.62 -9.30
CA LEU A 125 15.39 -9.10 -7.95
C LEU A 125 15.70 -10.59 -7.78
N ASN A 126 15.43 -11.42 -8.79
CA ASN A 126 15.83 -12.83 -8.76
C ASN A 126 17.34 -12.99 -8.76
N LYS A 127 18.06 -12.17 -9.51
CA LYS A 127 19.54 -12.17 -9.49
C LYS A 127 20.07 -11.77 -8.12
N GLU A 128 19.53 -10.72 -7.51
CA GLU A 128 19.91 -10.28 -6.16
C GLU A 128 19.71 -11.38 -5.11
N LEU A 129 18.58 -12.12 -5.20
CA LEU A 129 18.30 -13.25 -4.30
C LEU A 129 19.31 -14.39 -4.46
N LEU A 130 19.66 -14.75 -5.70
CA LEU A 130 20.66 -15.78 -5.97
C LEU A 130 22.05 -15.37 -5.48
N ASP A 131 22.45 -14.12 -5.70
CA ASP A 131 23.70 -13.56 -5.22
C ASP A 131 23.77 -13.54 -3.67
N PHE A 132 22.64 -13.27 -3.02
CA PHE A 132 22.55 -13.31 -1.56
C PHE A 132 22.71 -14.73 -1.01
N ASP A 133 22.04 -15.72 -1.59
CA ASP A 133 22.14 -17.12 -1.20
C ASP A 133 23.58 -17.64 -1.40
N SER A 134 24.22 -17.26 -2.50
CA SER A 134 25.63 -17.62 -2.78
C SER A 134 26.59 -17.06 -1.73
N ARG A 135 26.40 -15.81 -1.30
CA ARG A 135 27.21 -15.18 -0.24
C ARG A 135 27.02 -15.83 1.12
N LEU A 136 25.79 -16.21 1.47
CA LEU A 136 25.51 -16.93 2.72
C LEU A 136 26.20 -18.29 2.75
N ILE A 137 26.15 -19.04 1.66
CA ILE A 137 26.82 -20.33 1.52
C ILE A 137 28.33 -20.15 1.69
N THR A 138 28.94 -19.17 1.01
CA THR A 138 30.40 -18.89 1.13
C THR A 138 30.76 -18.52 2.56
N GLN A 139 29.96 -17.73 3.27
CA GLN A 139 30.23 -17.36 4.67
C GLN A 139 30.13 -18.56 5.64
N LEU A 140 29.20 -19.50 5.38
CA LEU A 140 29.01 -20.69 6.22
C LEU A 140 30.15 -21.72 6.04
N PHE A 141 30.79 -21.75 4.89
CA PHE A 141 31.89 -22.70 4.57
C PHE A 141 33.29 -22.12 4.65
N SER A 142 33.42 -20.81 4.96
CA SER A 142 34.73 -20.15 5.17
C SER A 142 35.10 -20.00 6.65
N ILE A 143 34.46 -20.73 7.56
CA ILE A 143 34.86 -20.82 8.97
C ILE A 143 35.67 -22.13 9.14
N ASP A 144 36.92 -22.08 8.75
CA ASP A 144 37.99 -22.97 9.19
C ASP A 144 39.05 -22.18 9.94
#